data_f77a39f15a58d621d02b341f4ab063c1
#
_entry.id   f77a39f15a58d621d02b341f4ab063c1
#
_cell.length_a   1.000
_cell.length_b   1.000
_cell.length_c   1.000
_cell.angle_alpha   90.00
_cell.angle_beta   90.00
_cell.angle_gamma   90.00
#
_symmetry.space_group_name_H-M   'P 1'
#
loop_
_entity.id
_entity.type
_entity.pdbx_description
1 polymer ?
#
loop_
_entity_poly.entity_id
_entity_poly.type
_entity_poly.pdbx_seq_one_letter_code
_entity_poly.pdbx_strand_id
1 'polypeptide(L)'
;MLLRELLKEDEETKQAIIAKISGLQADNEQDAEILDRIFRTLHNDDISGKIAQAFGPPTEDDTFQLEPLLKTLTQIIFHAGVNYKSLSTFLSKLEKGNVVDVGKIVNPGVGSVRDFFGGDETATRVFQSMATLGAGKKQKGPGEYALAMLSNKIRLKSDGGDIEAAGKGIEVKAETSTGGGRLGEGGPTNIVAKEYWSQLPSMAQHFENGGKGLGLKRAVPYLALDLPLNDPEKKKQRQDILTKWFSQVFKDPAPFVAAMMQDDPVVAERMYGKANYEAYKANYGWDGLLGINFPQLKYVMVNTGDEFVKMIEAGHFSSLSISLVPSSARPSEVYAQLSLTKAKA
;
A
#
# COMPACT_ATOMS: atom_id res chain seq x y z
N MET A 1 -9.26 5.37 -37.24
CA MET A 1 -10.27 4.33 -37.53
C MET A 1 -10.69 3.76 -36.20
N LEU A 2 -11.90 4.07 -35.76
CA LEU A 2 -12.37 3.78 -34.42
C LEU A 2 -12.74 2.30 -34.28
N LEU A 3 -12.33 1.66 -33.19
CA LEU A 3 -12.65 0.27 -32.82
C LEU A 3 -14.15 -0.07 -32.99
N ARG A 4 -15.04 0.93 -32.89
CA ARG A 4 -16.48 0.81 -33.20
C ARG A 4 -16.82 0.37 -34.62
N GLU A 5 -15.97 0.62 -35.59
CA GLU A 5 -16.19 0.17 -36.98
C GLU A 5 -15.74 -1.27 -37.18
N LEU A 6 -14.70 -1.69 -36.49
CA LEU A 6 -14.23 -3.10 -36.45
C LEU A 6 -15.23 -4.06 -35.79
N LEU A 7 -16.01 -3.58 -34.80
CA LEU A 7 -17.02 -4.39 -34.09
C LEU A 7 -18.32 -4.64 -34.92
N LYS A 8 -18.40 -4.17 -36.17
CA LYS A 8 -19.52 -4.45 -37.08
C LYS A 8 -19.20 -5.58 -38.08
N GLU A 9 -17.99 -6.12 -38.03
CA GLU A 9 -17.56 -7.19 -38.88
C GLU A 9 -18.04 -8.57 -38.39
N ASP A 10 -18.01 -9.57 -39.25
CA ASP A 10 -18.56 -10.90 -38.98
C ASP A 10 -17.85 -11.65 -37.84
N GLU A 11 -18.39 -12.77 -37.39
CA GLU A 11 -17.94 -13.54 -36.25
C GLU A 11 -16.51 -14.07 -36.39
N GLU A 12 -16.08 -14.36 -37.65
CA GLU A 12 -14.73 -14.85 -37.94
C GLU A 12 -13.68 -13.74 -37.75
N THR A 13 -14.01 -12.50 -38.13
CA THR A 13 -13.18 -11.32 -37.92
C THR A 13 -13.07 -10.97 -36.43
N LYS A 14 -14.15 -11.12 -35.66
CA LYS A 14 -14.11 -10.93 -34.20
C LYS A 14 -13.16 -11.92 -33.51
N GLN A 15 -13.23 -13.20 -33.87
CA GLN A 15 -12.34 -14.22 -33.33
C GLN A 15 -10.86 -13.94 -33.66
N ALA A 16 -10.57 -13.52 -34.89
CA ALA A 16 -9.23 -13.15 -35.29
C ALA A 16 -8.69 -11.93 -34.52
N ILE A 17 -9.55 -10.94 -34.24
CA ILE A 17 -9.19 -9.76 -33.45
C ILE A 17 -8.93 -10.16 -32.01
N ILE A 18 -9.80 -10.96 -31.40
CA ILE A 18 -9.66 -11.44 -30.01
C ILE A 18 -8.38 -12.27 -29.87
N ALA A 19 -8.12 -13.21 -30.76
CA ALA A 19 -6.91 -14.02 -30.77
C ALA A 19 -5.65 -13.14 -30.93
N LYS A 20 -5.69 -12.12 -31.80
CA LYS A 20 -4.60 -11.17 -32.00
C LYS A 20 -4.33 -10.28 -30.81
N ILE A 21 -5.38 -9.89 -30.07
CA ILE A 21 -5.30 -9.00 -28.91
C ILE A 21 -4.92 -9.78 -27.65
N SER A 22 -5.54 -10.93 -27.41
CA SER A 22 -5.32 -11.73 -26.20
C SER A 22 -4.08 -12.64 -26.28
N GLY A 23 -3.70 -13.09 -27.47
CA GLY A 23 -2.73 -14.18 -27.67
C GLY A 23 -3.25 -15.52 -27.16
N LEU A 24 -4.54 -15.60 -26.82
CA LEU A 24 -5.25 -16.82 -26.50
C LEU A 24 -5.89 -17.34 -27.79
N GLN A 25 -5.75 -18.63 -28.05
CA GLN A 25 -6.62 -19.29 -29.01
C GLN A 25 -7.95 -19.55 -28.28
N ALA A 26 -9.05 -19.11 -28.88
CA ALA A 26 -10.37 -19.52 -28.41
C ALA A 26 -10.53 -20.98 -28.84
N ASP A 27 -10.58 -21.88 -27.86
CA ASP A 27 -10.73 -23.32 -28.10
C ASP A 27 -12.14 -23.68 -28.58
N ASN A 28 -13.10 -22.80 -28.36
CA ASN A 28 -14.49 -22.95 -28.71
C ASN A 28 -15.22 -21.59 -28.79
N GLU A 29 -16.45 -21.60 -29.31
CA GLU A 29 -17.29 -20.42 -29.47
C GLU A 29 -17.58 -19.70 -28.15
N GLN A 30 -17.72 -20.44 -27.06
CA GLN A 30 -17.98 -19.88 -25.73
C GLN A 30 -16.78 -19.11 -25.16
N ASP A 31 -15.57 -19.59 -25.39
CA ASP A 31 -14.34 -18.85 -25.04
C ASP A 31 -14.24 -17.55 -25.84
N ALA A 32 -14.54 -17.59 -27.14
CA ALA A 32 -14.53 -16.41 -27.99
C ALA A 32 -15.52 -15.36 -27.51
N GLU A 33 -16.74 -15.74 -27.16
CA GLU A 33 -17.77 -14.82 -26.65
C GLU A 33 -17.34 -14.16 -25.32
N ILE A 34 -16.79 -14.94 -24.40
CA ILE A 34 -16.33 -14.43 -23.09
C ILE A 34 -15.12 -13.49 -23.27
N LEU A 35 -14.16 -13.85 -24.12
CA LEU A 35 -12.99 -13.01 -24.39
C LEU A 35 -13.38 -11.67 -25.02
N ASP A 36 -14.29 -11.67 -25.98
CA ASP A 36 -14.85 -10.46 -26.57
C ASP A 36 -15.53 -9.58 -25.52
N ARG A 37 -16.32 -10.18 -24.64
CA ARG A 37 -17.00 -9.47 -23.56
C ARG A 37 -15.99 -8.85 -22.57
N ILE A 38 -14.95 -9.59 -22.14
CA ILE A 38 -13.89 -9.06 -21.28
C ILE A 38 -13.23 -7.85 -21.95
N PHE A 39 -12.85 -8.01 -23.23
CA PHE A 39 -12.19 -6.97 -23.99
C PHE A 39 -13.03 -5.69 -24.07
N ARG A 40 -14.31 -5.78 -24.43
CA ARG A 40 -15.24 -4.63 -24.47
C ARG A 40 -15.38 -3.98 -23.10
N THR A 41 -15.46 -4.79 -22.02
CA THR A 41 -15.58 -4.27 -20.66
C THR A 41 -14.34 -3.46 -20.27
N LEU A 42 -13.13 -3.94 -20.60
CA LEU A 42 -11.88 -3.24 -20.31
C LEU A 42 -11.70 -1.97 -21.15
N HIS A 43 -12.32 -1.88 -22.32
CA HIS A 43 -12.32 -0.69 -23.17
C HIS A 43 -13.39 0.34 -22.79
N ASN A 44 -14.19 0.06 -21.77
CA ASN A 44 -15.07 1.09 -21.22
C ASN A 44 -14.23 2.28 -20.73
N ASP A 45 -14.67 3.51 -21.02
CA ASP A 45 -13.93 4.74 -20.75
C ASP A 45 -13.53 4.88 -19.26
N ASP A 46 -14.39 4.45 -18.33
CA ASP A 46 -14.09 4.50 -16.89
C ASP A 46 -12.93 3.56 -16.51
N ILE A 47 -12.96 2.31 -16.99
CA ILE A 47 -11.93 1.31 -16.67
C ILE A 47 -10.62 1.63 -17.40
N SER A 48 -10.67 1.90 -18.70
CA SER A 48 -9.49 2.24 -19.49
C SER A 48 -8.82 3.54 -19.02
N GLY A 49 -9.62 4.52 -18.60
CA GLY A 49 -9.12 5.75 -17.96
C GLY A 49 -8.36 5.50 -16.66
N LYS A 50 -8.87 4.63 -15.78
CA LYS A 50 -8.19 4.22 -14.54
C LYS A 50 -6.90 3.44 -14.81
N ILE A 51 -6.90 2.58 -15.82
CA ILE A 51 -5.71 1.87 -16.29
C ILE A 51 -4.65 2.87 -16.76
N ALA A 52 -5.03 3.82 -17.62
CA ALA A 52 -4.13 4.88 -18.08
C ALA A 52 -3.62 5.77 -16.94
N GLN A 53 -4.46 6.07 -15.96
CA GLN A 53 -4.06 6.82 -14.76
C GLN A 53 -3.02 6.07 -13.93
N ALA A 54 -3.14 4.74 -13.80
CA ALA A 54 -2.22 3.93 -12.99
C ALA A 54 -0.89 3.63 -13.71
N PHE A 55 -0.94 3.32 -15.01
CA PHE A 55 0.17 2.78 -15.78
C PHE A 55 0.68 3.72 -16.87
N GLY A 56 -0.01 4.83 -17.13
CA GLY A 56 0.41 5.81 -18.11
C GLY A 56 1.78 6.43 -17.79
N PRO A 57 2.39 7.14 -18.75
CA PRO A 57 3.72 7.70 -18.58
C PRO A 57 3.75 8.71 -17.42
N PRO A 58 4.84 8.79 -16.65
CA PRO A 58 5.04 9.84 -15.66
C PRO A 58 5.22 11.23 -16.30
N THR A 59 5.69 11.26 -17.54
CA THR A 59 5.90 12.46 -18.37
C THR A 59 5.34 12.26 -19.77
N GLU A 60 5.11 13.35 -20.52
CA GLU A 60 4.59 13.31 -21.91
C GLU A 60 5.56 12.66 -22.90
N ASP A 61 6.84 12.57 -22.56
CA ASP A 61 7.89 12.00 -23.42
C ASP A 61 7.92 10.46 -23.43
N ASP A 62 7.26 9.81 -22.45
CA ASP A 62 7.19 8.36 -22.38
C ASP A 62 6.03 7.80 -23.21
N THR A 63 6.30 6.84 -24.09
CA THR A 63 5.25 6.14 -24.84
C THR A 63 4.54 5.13 -23.93
N PHE A 64 3.23 5.33 -23.71
CA PHE A 64 2.36 4.38 -23.04
C PHE A 64 1.62 3.52 -24.05
N GLN A 65 1.79 2.19 -23.95
CA GLN A 65 1.07 1.24 -24.79
C GLN A 65 -0.05 0.59 -23.98
N LEU A 66 -1.27 1.07 -24.17
CA LEU A 66 -2.45 0.57 -23.48
C LEU A 66 -2.79 -0.88 -23.90
N GLU A 67 -2.69 -1.18 -25.19
CA GLU A 67 -3.08 -2.47 -25.76
C GLU A 67 -2.39 -3.71 -25.16
N PRO A 68 -1.05 -3.75 -24.96
CA PRO A 68 -0.39 -4.88 -24.31
C PRO A 68 -0.87 -5.10 -22.88
N LEU A 69 -1.20 -4.02 -22.16
CA LEU A 69 -1.71 -4.10 -20.79
C LEU A 69 -3.14 -4.63 -20.76
N LEU A 70 -4.01 -4.16 -21.66
CA LEU A 70 -5.38 -4.67 -21.80
C LEU A 70 -5.38 -6.15 -22.18
N LYS A 71 -4.46 -6.58 -23.03
CA LYS A 71 -4.23 -7.98 -23.34
C LYS A 71 -3.90 -8.79 -22.08
N THR A 72 -2.95 -8.33 -21.27
CA THR A 72 -2.58 -8.99 -20.02
C THR A 72 -3.76 -9.05 -19.04
N LEU A 73 -4.50 -7.97 -18.90
CA LEU A 73 -5.70 -7.92 -18.05
C LEU A 73 -6.81 -8.86 -18.56
N THR A 74 -6.99 -8.96 -19.87
CA THR A 74 -7.93 -9.92 -20.47
C THR A 74 -7.57 -11.35 -20.09
N GLN A 75 -6.28 -11.72 -20.15
CA GLN A 75 -5.81 -13.03 -19.74
C GLN A 75 -6.02 -13.27 -18.23
N ILE A 76 -5.70 -12.28 -17.39
CA ILE A 76 -5.90 -12.37 -15.95
C ILE A 76 -7.38 -12.66 -15.65
N ILE A 77 -8.29 -11.90 -16.23
CA ILE A 77 -9.74 -12.07 -15.98
C ILE A 77 -10.23 -13.42 -16.49
N PHE A 78 -9.83 -13.81 -17.68
CA PHE A 78 -10.26 -15.09 -18.29
C PHE A 78 -9.81 -16.27 -17.43
N HIS A 79 -8.53 -16.33 -17.04
CA HIS A 79 -7.98 -17.43 -16.25
C HIS A 79 -8.40 -17.39 -14.76
N ALA A 80 -8.85 -16.25 -14.25
CA ALA A 80 -9.40 -16.16 -12.89
C ALA A 80 -10.80 -16.78 -12.77
N GLY A 81 -11.51 -16.97 -13.87
CA GLY A 81 -12.83 -17.58 -13.91
C GLY A 81 -12.81 -19.02 -13.39
N VAL A 82 -13.71 -19.34 -12.44
CA VAL A 82 -13.88 -20.71 -11.95
C VAL A 82 -14.60 -21.55 -13.00
N ASN A 83 -15.57 -20.95 -13.69
CA ASN A 83 -16.32 -21.49 -14.81
C ASN A 83 -17.01 -20.32 -15.55
N TYR A 84 -17.59 -20.59 -16.73
CA TYR A 84 -18.24 -19.56 -17.55
C TYR A 84 -19.36 -18.80 -16.82
N LYS A 85 -20.16 -19.49 -16.01
CA LYS A 85 -21.26 -18.86 -15.26
C LYS A 85 -20.73 -17.86 -14.23
N SER A 86 -19.69 -18.24 -13.47
CA SER A 86 -19.08 -17.33 -12.48
C SER A 86 -18.40 -16.15 -13.15
N LEU A 87 -17.71 -16.38 -14.27
CA LEU A 87 -17.07 -15.35 -15.05
C LEU A 87 -18.09 -14.37 -15.64
N SER A 88 -19.18 -14.87 -16.25
CA SER A 88 -20.25 -14.02 -16.75
C SER A 88 -20.93 -13.20 -15.66
N THR A 89 -21.10 -13.77 -14.45
CA THR A 89 -21.64 -13.05 -13.29
C THR A 89 -20.68 -11.94 -12.84
N PHE A 90 -19.38 -12.24 -12.76
CA PHE A 90 -18.35 -11.25 -12.45
C PHE A 90 -18.34 -10.10 -13.47
N LEU A 91 -18.34 -10.41 -14.77
CA LEU A 91 -18.37 -9.40 -15.82
C LEU A 91 -19.60 -8.50 -15.72
N SER A 92 -20.78 -9.07 -15.44
CA SER A 92 -22.00 -8.28 -15.24
C SER A 92 -21.91 -7.32 -14.04
N LYS A 93 -21.17 -7.66 -12.99
CA LYS A 93 -20.88 -6.75 -11.87
C LYS A 93 -19.84 -5.70 -12.26
N LEU A 94 -18.81 -6.09 -13.02
CA LEU A 94 -17.74 -5.20 -13.47
C LEU A 94 -18.27 -4.12 -14.43
N GLU A 95 -19.12 -4.49 -15.38
CA GLU A 95 -19.81 -3.57 -16.31
C GLU A 95 -20.66 -2.52 -15.56
N LYS A 96 -21.21 -2.89 -14.39
CA LYS A 96 -21.98 -2.00 -13.53
C LYS A 96 -21.10 -1.24 -12.51
N GLY A 97 -19.80 -1.54 -12.46
CA GLY A 97 -18.87 -0.97 -11.47
C GLY A 97 -19.18 -1.35 -10.02
N ASN A 98 -19.77 -2.51 -9.78
CA ASN A 98 -20.26 -2.95 -8.45
C ASN A 98 -19.59 -4.24 -7.96
N VAL A 99 -18.33 -4.49 -8.31
CA VAL A 99 -17.61 -5.68 -7.86
C VAL A 99 -17.20 -5.55 -6.38
N VAL A 100 -16.88 -4.34 -5.93
CA VAL A 100 -16.32 -4.08 -4.59
C VAL A 100 -17.39 -3.54 -3.63
N ASP A 101 -17.45 -4.13 -2.44
CA ASP A 101 -18.17 -3.54 -1.30
C ASP A 101 -17.32 -2.41 -0.68
N VAL A 102 -17.65 -1.18 -1.05
CA VAL A 102 -16.94 0.01 -0.58
C VAL A 102 -17.02 0.18 0.95
N GLY A 103 -18.06 -0.33 1.59
CA GLY A 103 -18.19 -0.29 3.05
C GLY A 103 -17.05 -1.00 3.76
N LYS A 104 -16.53 -2.09 3.20
CA LYS A 104 -15.37 -2.83 3.76
C LYS A 104 -14.05 -2.07 3.64
N ILE A 105 -13.97 -1.11 2.70
CA ILE A 105 -12.76 -0.33 2.43
C ILE A 105 -12.69 0.93 3.30
N VAL A 106 -13.84 1.47 3.73
CA VAL A 106 -13.90 2.75 4.45
C VAL A 106 -14.22 2.62 5.93
N ASN A 107 -14.70 1.47 6.39
CA ASN A 107 -15.04 1.23 7.79
C ASN A 107 -13.95 0.41 8.48
N PRO A 108 -13.52 0.81 9.70
CA PRO A 108 -12.52 0.08 10.45
C PRO A 108 -12.88 -1.40 10.63
N GLY A 109 -11.88 -2.27 10.48
CA GLY A 109 -12.08 -3.70 10.63
C GLY A 109 -10.92 -4.54 10.11
N VAL A 110 -11.00 -5.82 10.40
CA VAL A 110 -10.07 -6.85 9.95
C VAL A 110 -10.88 -7.96 9.29
N GLY A 111 -10.39 -8.50 8.19
CA GLY A 111 -11.10 -9.56 7.51
C GLY A 111 -10.32 -10.20 6.36
N SER A 112 -11.05 -11.01 5.60
CA SER A 112 -10.53 -11.58 4.36
C SER A 112 -10.74 -10.60 3.21
N VAL A 113 -9.77 -10.51 2.30
CA VAL A 113 -9.93 -9.77 1.03
C VAL A 113 -11.17 -10.26 0.25
N ARG A 114 -11.59 -11.51 0.44
CA ARG A 114 -12.85 -12.04 -0.14
C ARG A 114 -14.08 -11.25 0.29
N ASP A 115 -14.04 -10.62 1.46
CA ASP A 115 -15.16 -9.83 2.00
C ASP A 115 -15.40 -8.57 1.15
N PHE A 116 -14.36 -8.04 0.49
CA PHE A 116 -14.50 -6.92 -0.45
C PHE A 116 -15.42 -7.25 -1.62
N PHE A 117 -15.53 -8.53 -1.96
CA PHE A 117 -16.26 -9.02 -3.13
C PHE A 117 -17.50 -9.82 -2.77
N GLY A 118 -17.93 -9.76 -1.48
CA GLY A 118 -19.08 -10.56 -1.02
C GLY A 118 -18.90 -12.07 -1.17
N GLY A 119 -17.65 -12.56 -1.07
CA GLY A 119 -17.32 -13.98 -1.24
C GLY A 119 -17.18 -14.45 -2.69
N ASP A 120 -17.23 -13.54 -3.68
CA ASP A 120 -17.07 -13.88 -5.09
C ASP A 120 -15.63 -14.35 -5.37
N GLU A 121 -15.48 -15.65 -5.65
CA GLU A 121 -14.17 -16.26 -5.86
C GLU A 121 -13.49 -15.76 -7.14
N THR A 122 -14.24 -15.55 -8.22
CA THR A 122 -13.69 -15.00 -9.47
C THR A 122 -13.14 -13.58 -9.26
N ALA A 123 -13.91 -12.71 -8.60
CA ALA A 123 -13.46 -11.36 -8.25
C ALA A 123 -12.20 -11.38 -7.36
N THR A 124 -12.16 -12.29 -6.37
CA THR A 124 -11.00 -12.46 -5.48
C THR A 124 -9.76 -12.87 -6.26
N ARG A 125 -9.87 -13.82 -7.17
CA ARG A 125 -8.75 -14.28 -8.02
C ARG A 125 -8.27 -13.19 -8.98
N VAL A 126 -9.19 -12.46 -9.60
CA VAL A 126 -8.86 -11.31 -10.46
C VAL A 126 -8.06 -10.29 -9.67
N PHE A 127 -8.55 -9.88 -8.50
CA PHE A 127 -7.86 -8.92 -7.63
C PHE A 127 -6.47 -9.41 -7.22
N GLN A 128 -6.35 -10.67 -6.79
CA GLN A 128 -5.07 -11.26 -6.39
C GLN A 128 -4.07 -11.34 -7.56
N SER A 129 -4.57 -11.70 -8.77
CA SER A 129 -3.73 -11.79 -9.96
C SER A 129 -3.27 -10.42 -10.44
N MET A 130 -4.06 -9.35 -10.24
CA MET A 130 -3.63 -7.98 -10.53
C MET A 130 -2.40 -7.56 -9.72
N ALA A 131 -2.21 -8.12 -8.51
CA ALA A 131 -1.01 -7.86 -7.71
C ALA A 131 0.29 -8.31 -8.40
N THR A 132 0.20 -9.26 -9.32
CA THR A 132 1.37 -9.75 -10.07
C THR A 132 1.87 -8.76 -11.14
N LEU A 133 1.05 -7.77 -11.52
CA LEU A 133 1.44 -6.72 -12.46
C LEU A 133 2.47 -5.74 -11.86
N GLY A 134 2.66 -5.78 -10.53
CA GLY A 134 3.58 -4.89 -9.83
C GLY A 134 3.04 -3.47 -9.68
N ALA A 135 3.92 -2.54 -9.32
CA ALA A 135 3.55 -1.13 -9.21
C ALA A 135 3.41 -0.48 -10.59
N GLY A 136 2.42 0.37 -10.73
CA GLY A 136 2.25 1.20 -11.92
C GLY A 136 3.38 2.23 -12.08
N LYS A 137 3.60 2.74 -13.28
CA LYS A 137 4.65 3.74 -13.58
C LYS A 137 4.49 5.04 -12.78
N LYS A 138 3.27 5.40 -12.40
CA LYS A 138 2.95 6.57 -11.56
C LYS A 138 3.00 6.27 -10.07
N GLN A 139 3.78 5.28 -9.64
CA GLN A 139 3.92 4.84 -8.26
C GLN A 139 2.60 4.33 -7.62
N LYS A 140 1.60 4.01 -8.44
CA LYS A 140 0.37 3.40 -7.94
C LYS A 140 0.60 1.92 -7.66
N GLY A 141 0.31 1.52 -6.41
CA GLY A 141 0.45 0.15 -5.97
C GLY A 141 -0.65 -0.78 -6.48
N PRO A 142 -0.41 -2.10 -6.49
CA PRO A 142 -1.37 -3.07 -7.01
C PRO A 142 -2.71 -3.08 -6.26
N GLY A 143 -2.72 -2.79 -4.96
CA GLY A 143 -3.96 -2.67 -4.19
C GLY A 143 -4.83 -1.49 -4.62
N GLU A 144 -4.20 -0.37 -4.95
CA GLU A 144 -4.86 0.87 -5.33
C GLU A 144 -5.58 0.74 -6.68
N TYR A 145 -4.83 0.41 -7.75
CA TYR A 145 -5.42 0.35 -9.08
C TYR A 145 -6.37 -0.84 -9.25
N ALA A 146 -6.11 -1.97 -8.59
CA ALA A 146 -7.01 -3.11 -8.67
C ALA A 146 -8.38 -2.81 -8.04
N LEU A 147 -8.42 -2.14 -6.87
CA LEU A 147 -9.68 -1.68 -6.28
C LEU A 147 -10.40 -0.66 -7.16
N ALA A 148 -9.66 0.31 -7.71
CA ALA A 148 -10.25 1.34 -8.58
C ALA A 148 -10.81 0.75 -9.87
N MET A 149 -10.13 -0.21 -10.50
CA MET A 149 -10.61 -0.87 -11.72
C MET A 149 -11.86 -1.71 -11.48
N LEU A 150 -12.00 -2.33 -10.32
CA LEU A 150 -13.12 -3.21 -9.97
C LEU A 150 -14.36 -2.45 -9.45
N SER A 151 -14.32 -1.12 -9.34
CA SER A 151 -15.47 -0.33 -8.86
C SER A 151 -15.50 1.07 -9.46
N ASN A 152 -16.66 1.50 -9.94
CA ASN A 152 -16.89 2.90 -10.36
C ASN A 152 -17.05 3.87 -9.17
N LYS A 153 -17.16 3.34 -7.94
CA LYS A 153 -17.26 4.10 -6.69
C LYS A 153 -15.89 4.36 -6.04
N ILE A 154 -14.81 3.86 -6.66
CA ILE A 154 -13.45 4.05 -6.20
C ILE A 154 -12.66 4.77 -7.29
N ARG A 155 -11.96 5.85 -6.91
CA ARG A 155 -11.14 6.66 -7.81
C ARG A 155 -9.70 6.65 -7.31
N LEU A 156 -8.74 6.63 -8.24
CA LEU A 156 -7.34 6.88 -7.90
C LEU A 156 -7.13 8.37 -7.59
N LYS A 157 -6.32 8.67 -6.58
CA LYS A 157 -5.99 10.04 -6.19
C LYS A 157 -4.48 10.27 -6.28
N SER A 158 -4.10 11.53 -6.41
CA SER A 158 -2.71 12.01 -6.34
C SER A 158 -2.39 12.69 -5.01
N ASP A 159 -3.42 13.07 -4.25
CA ASP A 159 -3.36 13.79 -2.97
C ASP A 159 -4.49 13.30 -2.04
N GLY A 160 -4.32 13.44 -0.75
CA GLY A 160 -5.32 13.03 0.23
C GLY A 160 -5.59 11.52 0.26
N GLY A 161 -4.53 10.71 0.10
CA GLY A 161 -4.56 9.26 0.01
C GLY A 161 -4.35 8.72 -1.41
N ASP A 162 -4.29 7.42 -1.54
CA ASP A 162 -4.05 6.72 -2.81
C ASP A 162 -5.34 6.52 -3.62
N ILE A 163 -6.46 6.33 -2.92
CA ILE A 163 -7.79 6.18 -3.51
C ILE A 163 -8.83 7.02 -2.76
N GLU A 164 -9.91 7.37 -3.46
CA GLU A 164 -11.13 7.90 -2.86
C GLU A 164 -12.23 6.84 -2.93
N ALA A 165 -12.89 6.59 -1.80
CA ALA A 165 -14.01 5.68 -1.67
C ALA A 165 -15.06 6.26 -0.72
N ALA A 166 -16.31 6.37 -1.16
CA ALA A 166 -17.42 6.98 -0.40
C ALA A 166 -17.08 8.38 0.15
N GLY A 167 -16.36 9.21 -0.61
CA GLY A 167 -15.98 10.58 -0.24
C GLY A 167 -14.83 10.64 0.78
N LYS A 168 -14.18 9.51 1.13
CA LYS A 168 -13.02 9.45 2.01
C LYS A 168 -11.76 9.18 1.22
N GLY A 169 -10.67 9.88 1.55
CA GLY A 169 -9.33 9.58 1.06
C GLY A 169 -8.73 8.42 1.84
N ILE A 170 -8.34 7.35 1.17
CA ILE A 170 -7.79 6.15 1.80
C ILE A 170 -6.35 5.94 1.31
N GLU A 171 -5.45 5.89 2.28
CA GLU A 171 -4.06 5.47 2.04
C GLU A 171 -4.02 3.93 1.96
N VAL A 172 -3.43 3.36 0.93
CA VAL A 172 -3.37 1.92 0.71
C VAL A 172 -1.94 1.43 0.84
N LYS A 173 -1.72 0.46 1.71
CA LYS A 173 -0.43 -0.21 1.84
C LYS A 173 -0.60 -1.70 1.58
N ALA A 174 0.03 -2.17 0.51
CA ALA A 174 -0.07 -3.56 0.09
C ALA A 174 1.22 -4.32 0.38
N GLU A 175 1.10 -5.50 0.98
CA GLU A 175 2.17 -6.50 1.07
C GLU A 175 2.01 -7.51 -0.06
N THR A 176 3.09 -7.71 -0.80
CA THR A 176 3.21 -8.70 -1.88
C THR A 176 4.23 -9.77 -1.49
N SER A 177 4.44 -10.77 -2.33
CA SER A 177 5.48 -11.79 -2.12
C SER A 177 6.92 -11.22 -2.10
N THR A 178 7.12 -10.02 -2.68
CA THR A 178 8.44 -9.40 -2.85
C THR A 178 8.70 -8.24 -1.88
N GLY A 179 7.70 -7.77 -1.13
CA GLY A 179 7.88 -6.70 -0.16
C GLY A 179 6.59 -6.23 0.49
N GLY A 180 6.72 -5.59 1.64
CA GLY A 180 5.62 -5.02 2.40
C GLY A 180 5.48 -3.51 2.22
N GLY A 181 4.27 -3.01 2.40
CA GLY A 181 3.97 -1.58 2.47
C GLY A 181 4.68 -0.94 3.67
N ARG A 182 5.10 0.30 3.51
CA ARG A 182 5.75 1.08 4.56
C ARG A 182 4.87 2.25 4.94
N LEU A 183 4.69 2.45 6.22
CA LEU A 183 4.05 3.64 6.76
C LEU A 183 5.13 4.46 7.47
N GLY A 184 5.48 5.59 6.94
CA GLY A 184 6.46 6.44 7.56
C GLY A 184 6.52 7.78 6.85
N GLU A 185 6.69 8.82 7.66
CA GLU A 185 7.01 10.12 7.15
C GLU A 185 8.46 10.08 6.65
N GLY A 186 8.66 10.31 5.36
CA GLY A 186 9.97 10.54 4.80
C GLY A 186 10.52 11.84 5.38
N GLY A 187 11.45 11.73 6.31
CA GLY A 187 12.14 12.91 6.84
C GLY A 187 12.96 13.61 5.76
N PRO A 188 13.36 14.85 5.98
CA PRO A 188 14.21 15.57 5.05
C PRO A 188 15.52 14.82 4.80
N THR A 189 15.97 14.85 3.57
CA THR A 189 17.03 14.02 3.01
C THR A 189 18.45 14.31 3.53
N ASN A 190 18.64 15.30 4.43
CA ASN A 190 19.95 15.82 4.80
C ASN A 190 20.22 15.92 6.31
N ILE A 191 19.62 15.06 7.12
CA ILE A 191 19.88 15.07 8.57
C ILE A 191 21.17 14.36 8.87
N VAL A 192 22.07 15.03 9.59
CA VAL A 192 23.29 14.43 10.13
C VAL A 192 22.93 13.70 11.44
N ALA A 193 22.25 12.57 11.33
CA ALA A 193 21.85 11.75 12.47
C ALA A 193 23.02 11.44 13.43
N LYS A 194 24.24 11.36 12.89
CA LYS A 194 25.46 11.13 13.64
C LYS A 194 25.71 12.18 14.74
N GLU A 195 25.35 13.43 14.53
CA GLU A 195 25.48 14.49 15.56
C GLU A 195 24.69 14.17 16.84
N TYR A 196 23.62 13.41 16.72
CA TYR A 196 22.74 13.09 17.85
C TYR A 196 23.10 11.74 18.46
N TRP A 197 23.17 10.67 17.65
CA TRP A 197 23.43 9.35 18.22
C TRP A 197 24.89 9.19 18.73
N SER A 198 25.86 9.95 18.24
CA SER A 198 27.23 9.97 18.77
C SER A 198 27.33 10.50 20.18
N GLN A 199 26.33 11.23 20.68
CA GLN A 199 26.21 11.68 22.05
C GLN A 199 25.65 10.60 23.00
N LEU A 200 25.30 9.44 22.47
CA LEU A 200 24.71 8.31 23.16
C LEU A 200 25.64 7.10 23.00
N PRO A 201 26.50 6.83 24.01
CA PRO A 201 27.57 5.83 23.90
C PRO A 201 27.14 4.45 23.41
N SER A 202 25.99 3.95 23.89
CA SER A 202 25.47 2.63 23.48
C SER A 202 24.99 2.63 22.03
N MET A 203 24.37 3.70 21.54
CA MET A 203 24.02 3.86 20.13
C MET A 203 25.24 4.07 19.27
N ALA A 204 26.19 4.90 19.70
CA ALA A 204 27.46 5.11 19.00
C ALA A 204 28.17 3.79 18.78
N GLN A 205 28.35 2.99 19.82
CA GLN A 205 28.97 1.65 19.74
C GLN A 205 28.24 0.73 18.76
N HIS A 206 26.88 0.73 18.76
CA HIS A 206 26.09 -0.07 17.82
C HIS A 206 26.40 0.27 16.37
N PHE A 207 26.42 1.58 16.02
CA PHE A 207 26.66 2.03 14.65
C PHE A 207 28.12 1.92 14.22
N GLU A 208 29.07 2.18 15.12
CA GLU A 208 30.50 2.02 14.88
C GLU A 208 30.88 0.56 14.65
N ASN A 209 30.18 -0.39 15.29
CA ASN A 209 30.32 -1.82 15.04
C ASN A 209 29.59 -2.30 13.76
N GLY A 210 29.18 -1.40 12.87
CA GLY A 210 28.56 -1.73 11.58
C GLY A 210 27.06 -2.05 11.66
N GLY A 211 26.38 -1.70 12.75
CA GLY A 211 24.93 -1.78 12.86
C GLY A 211 24.24 -0.89 11.81
N LYS A 212 23.33 -1.47 11.02
CA LYS A 212 22.65 -0.76 9.92
C LYS A 212 21.31 -0.14 10.32
N GLY A 213 20.84 -0.40 11.51
CA GLY A 213 19.56 0.08 12.01
C GLY A 213 19.36 -0.24 13.49
N LEU A 214 18.54 0.57 14.14
CA LEU A 214 18.24 0.42 15.54
C LEU A 214 16.74 0.53 15.76
N GLY A 215 16.04 -0.61 15.86
CA GLY A 215 14.63 -0.65 16.19
C GLY A 215 14.36 -0.13 17.59
N LEU A 216 13.15 0.35 17.87
CA LEU A 216 12.75 0.89 19.18
C LEU A 216 13.03 -0.05 20.34
N LYS A 217 12.83 -1.35 20.14
CA LYS A 217 13.11 -2.37 21.18
C LYS A 217 14.56 -2.39 21.65
N ARG A 218 15.49 -1.87 20.84
CA ARG A 218 16.90 -1.69 21.21
C ARG A 218 17.25 -0.26 21.55
N ALA A 219 16.66 0.71 20.85
CA ALA A 219 16.93 2.13 21.07
C ALA A 219 16.50 2.58 22.48
N VAL A 220 15.33 2.15 22.94
CA VAL A 220 14.80 2.52 24.26
C VAL A 220 15.69 2.02 25.39
N PRO A 221 16.08 0.72 25.46
CA PRO A 221 17.08 0.26 26.44
C PRO A 221 18.42 1.00 26.38
N TYR A 222 18.93 1.35 25.20
CA TYR A 222 20.16 2.14 25.10
C TYR A 222 20.00 3.55 25.67
N LEU A 223 18.86 4.21 25.38
CA LEU A 223 18.56 5.51 25.97
C LEU A 223 18.43 5.42 27.50
N ALA A 224 17.79 4.37 28.01
CA ALA A 224 17.68 4.15 29.46
C ALA A 224 19.04 3.91 30.11
N LEU A 225 19.96 3.25 29.42
CA LEU A 225 21.32 3.00 29.92
C LEU A 225 22.17 4.27 29.89
N ASP A 226 22.17 5.00 28.76
CA ASP A 226 23.02 6.17 28.56
C ASP A 226 22.48 7.41 29.31
N LEU A 227 21.16 7.58 29.31
CA LEU A 227 20.45 8.74 29.82
C LEU A 227 19.20 8.32 30.61
N PRO A 228 19.35 7.75 31.81
CA PRO A 228 18.26 7.23 32.64
C PRO A 228 17.29 8.35 33.10
N LEU A 229 16.00 8.04 33.15
CA LEU A 229 14.95 9.01 33.49
C LEU A 229 14.85 9.32 34.98
N ASN A 230 15.43 8.51 35.84
CA ASN A 230 15.51 8.73 37.26
C ASN A 230 16.60 9.73 37.71
N ASP A 231 17.50 10.10 36.81
CA ASP A 231 18.48 11.16 36.97
C ASP A 231 17.96 12.46 36.29
N PRO A 232 17.70 13.55 37.02
CA PRO A 232 17.13 14.77 36.48
C PRO A 232 17.98 15.42 35.38
N GLU A 233 19.32 15.40 35.49
CA GLU A 233 20.23 15.96 34.48
C GLU A 233 20.23 15.11 33.21
N LYS A 234 20.32 13.79 33.37
CA LYS A 234 20.27 12.84 32.27
C LYS A 234 18.94 12.85 31.56
N LYS A 235 17.83 12.95 32.31
CA LYS A 235 16.48 13.10 31.75
C LYS A 235 16.38 14.34 30.87
N LYS A 236 16.89 15.49 31.37
CA LYS A 236 16.91 16.74 30.59
C LYS A 236 17.77 16.60 29.34
N GLN A 237 18.97 16.04 29.47
CA GLN A 237 19.88 15.79 28.36
C GLN A 237 19.22 14.90 27.27
N ARG A 238 18.53 13.80 27.70
CA ARG A 238 17.77 12.92 26.81
C ARG A 238 16.70 13.69 26.04
N GLN A 239 15.90 14.49 26.75
CA GLN A 239 14.87 15.32 26.15
C GLN A 239 15.44 16.33 25.15
N ASP A 240 16.53 17.02 25.49
CA ASP A 240 17.15 18.02 24.65
C ASP A 240 17.72 17.40 23.35
N ILE A 241 18.42 16.28 23.45
CA ILE A 241 18.95 15.55 22.28
C ILE A 241 17.82 15.09 21.37
N LEU A 242 16.80 14.44 21.93
CA LEU A 242 15.67 13.92 21.15
C LEU A 242 14.86 15.05 20.50
N THR A 243 14.65 16.16 21.21
CA THR A 243 13.94 17.32 20.67
C THR A 243 14.70 17.94 19.51
N LYS A 244 15.99 18.16 19.64
CA LYS A 244 16.83 18.71 18.54
C LYS A 244 16.84 17.77 17.34
N TRP A 245 16.97 16.46 17.59
CA TRP A 245 16.98 15.45 16.52
C TRP A 245 15.65 15.39 15.78
N PHE A 246 14.57 15.19 16.50
CA PHE A 246 13.26 14.99 15.90
C PHE A 246 12.63 16.24 15.30
N SER A 247 13.03 17.43 15.76
CA SER A 247 12.64 18.70 15.13
C SER A 247 13.18 18.86 13.70
N GLN A 248 14.20 18.10 13.31
CA GLN A 248 14.67 18.07 11.93
C GLN A 248 13.92 17.05 11.06
N VAL A 249 13.21 16.10 11.69
CA VAL A 249 12.50 15.01 10.99
C VAL A 249 11.01 15.31 10.90
N PHE A 250 10.41 15.76 12.00
CA PHE A 250 8.98 15.90 12.14
C PHE A 250 8.58 17.37 12.31
N LYS A 251 7.46 17.73 11.70
CA LYS A 251 6.82 19.04 11.88
C LYS A 251 6.44 19.31 13.36
N ASP A 252 5.88 18.27 14.01
CA ASP A 252 5.61 18.26 15.43
C ASP A 252 6.40 17.12 16.08
N PRO A 253 7.57 17.40 16.67
CA PRO A 253 8.41 16.39 17.29
C PRO A 253 7.91 15.93 18.67
N ALA A 254 7.03 16.69 19.32
CA ALA A 254 6.67 16.46 20.71
C ALA A 254 6.09 15.07 21.01
N PRO A 255 5.17 14.49 20.20
CA PRO A 255 4.66 13.14 20.43
C PRO A 255 5.74 12.06 20.30
N PHE A 256 6.70 12.23 19.38
CA PHE A 256 7.81 11.29 19.18
C PHE A 256 8.84 11.37 20.31
N VAL A 257 9.15 12.59 20.77
CA VAL A 257 9.98 12.79 21.95
C VAL A 257 9.33 12.15 23.16
N ALA A 258 8.03 12.37 23.40
CA ALA A 258 7.29 11.77 24.50
C ALA A 258 7.35 10.23 24.48
N ALA A 259 7.26 9.62 23.28
CA ALA A 259 7.41 8.18 23.10
C ALA A 259 8.81 7.70 23.48
N MET A 260 9.85 8.41 23.06
CA MET A 260 11.23 8.05 23.35
C MET A 260 11.70 8.46 24.76
N MET A 261 10.87 9.19 25.50
CA MET A 261 11.02 9.46 26.95
C MET A 261 10.35 8.37 27.82
N GLN A 262 10.11 7.18 27.27
CA GLN A 262 9.69 5.99 28.00
C GLN A 262 10.88 5.04 28.16
N ASP A 263 10.98 4.33 29.31
CA ASP A 263 11.97 3.27 29.51
C ASP A 263 11.42 1.87 29.17
N ASP A 264 10.08 1.74 29.05
CA ASP A 264 9.43 0.54 28.55
C ASP A 264 9.35 0.58 27.01
N PRO A 265 10.04 -0.31 26.30
CA PRO A 265 10.05 -0.33 24.85
C PRO A 265 8.69 -0.64 24.23
N VAL A 266 7.79 -1.34 24.94
CA VAL A 266 6.44 -1.65 24.45
C VAL A 266 5.57 -0.38 24.50
N VAL A 267 5.64 0.37 25.59
CA VAL A 267 4.94 1.64 25.72
C VAL A 267 5.46 2.65 24.69
N ALA A 268 6.78 2.75 24.54
CA ALA A 268 7.42 3.61 23.57
C ALA A 268 6.97 3.26 22.12
N GLU A 269 6.93 1.97 21.79
CA GLU A 269 6.51 1.49 20.47
C GLU A 269 5.05 1.90 20.15
N ARG A 270 4.15 1.77 21.11
CA ARG A 270 2.73 2.18 20.98
C ARG A 270 2.59 3.68 20.77
N MET A 271 3.22 4.46 21.61
CA MET A 271 3.17 5.93 21.54
C MET A 271 3.76 6.45 20.23
N TYR A 272 4.89 5.91 19.85
CA TYR A 272 5.54 6.30 18.59
C TYR A 272 4.72 5.87 17.37
N GLY A 273 4.15 4.67 17.39
CA GLY A 273 3.28 4.17 16.31
C GLY A 273 2.06 5.06 16.11
N LYS A 274 1.41 5.46 17.20
CA LYS A 274 0.29 6.40 17.16
C LYS A 274 0.74 7.75 16.60
N ALA A 275 1.83 8.31 17.10
CA ALA A 275 2.37 9.58 16.63
C ALA A 275 2.71 9.55 15.13
N ASN A 276 3.33 8.47 14.67
CA ASN A 276 3.66 8.29 13.25
C ASN A 276 2.42 8.19 12.36
N TYR A 277 1.40 7.44 12.79
CA TYR A 277 0.14 7.35 12.07
C TYR A 277 -0.53 8.72 11.92
N GLU A 278 -0.67 9.46 13.04
CA GLU A 278 -1.35 10.75 13.05
C GLU A 278 -0.56 11.83 12.28
N ALA A 279 0.77 11.85 12.39
CA ALA A 279 1.62 12.78 11.63
C ALA A 279 1.53 12.50 10.12
N TYR A 280 1.60 11.23 9.71
CA TYR A 280 1.49 10.84 8.33
C TYR A 280 0.12 11.19 7.74
N LYS A 281 -0.95 10.89 8.50
CA LYS A 281 -2.33 11.27 8.16
C LYS A 281 -2.49 12.78 7.98
N ALA A 282 -1.99 13.56 8.93
CA ALA A 282 -2.09 15.02 8.89
C ALA A 282 -1.29 15.65 7.73
N ASN A 283 -0.12 15.09 7.40
CA ASN A 283 0.72 15.62 6.33
C ASN A 283 0.19 15.34 4.93
N TYR A 284 -0.46 14.21 4.73
CA TYR A 284 -0.97 13.77 3.42
C TYR A 284 -2.48 13.90 3.26
N GLY A 285 -3.21 14.23 4.35
CA GLY A 285 -4.63 14.59 4.28
C GLY A 285 -5.58 13.44 3.97
N TRP A 286 -5.20 12.18 4.27
CA TRP A 286 -6.09 11.03 4.10
C TRP A 286 -6.95 10.76 5.35
N ASP A 287 -8.06 10.02 5.18
CA ASP A 287 -9.03 9.73 6.24
C ASP A 287 -8.77 8.40 6.94
N GLY A 288 -8.28 7.41 6.21
CA GLY A 288 -8.04 6.07 6.73
C GLY A 288 -6.90 5.34 6.03
N LEU A 289 -6.39 4.28 6.69
CA LEU A 289 -5.33 3.41 6.18
C LEU A 289 -5.87 2.01 5.94
N LEU A 290 -5.77 1.54 4.70
CA LEU A 290 -6.08 0.17 4.30
C LEU A 290 -4.79 -0.63 4.07
N GLY A 291 -4.49 -1.55 4.97
CA GLY A 291 -3.45 -2.55 4.80
C GLY A 291 -3.99 -3.80 4.09
N ILE A 292 -3.34 -4.25 3.03
CA ILE A 292 -3.71 -5.46 2.28
C ILE A 292 -2.52 -6.42 2.25
N ASN A 293 -2.73 -7.65 2.71
CA ASN A 293 -1.77 -8.73 2.57
C ASN A 293 -2.26 -9.67 1.46
N PHE A 294 -1.67 -9.54 0.27
CA PHE A 294 -2.03 -10.35 -0.89
C PHE A 294 -1.71 -11.85 -0.73
N PRO A 295 -0.55 -12.25 -0.16
CA PRO A 295 -0.25 -13.66 0.06
C PRO A 295 -1.23 -14.39 0.97
N GLN A 296 -1.78 -13.68 1.97
CA GLN A 296 -2.70 -14.26 2.95
C GLN A 296 -4.17 -13.92 2.68
N LEU A 297 -4.44 -13.07 1.68
CA LEU A 297 -5.77 -12.54 1.37
C LEU A 297 -6.46 -11.94 2.61
N LYS A 298 -5.71 -11.18 3.40
CA LYS A 298 -6.20 -10.47 4.59
C LYS A 298 -6.12 -8.96 4.38
N TYR A 299 -7.00 -8.24 5.07
CA TYR A 299 -6.94 -6.79 5.15
C TYR A 299 -7.12 -6.28 6.57
N VAL A 300 -6.62 -5.09 6.80
CA VAL A 300 -6.85 -4.29 8.01
C VAL A 300 -7.20 -2.87 7.57
N MET A 301 -8.31 -2.35 8.06
CA MET A 301 -8.73 -0.96 7.85
C MET A 301 -8.79 -0.23 9.17
N VAL A 302 -8.13 0.94 9.27
CA VAL A 302 -8.11 1.79 10.46
C VAL A 302 -8.24 3.27 10.08
N ASN A 303 -8.96 4.03 10.90
CA ASN A 303 -9.23 5.46 10.69
C ASN A 303 -8.52 6.36 11.72
N THR A 304 -8.04 5.80 12.82
CA THR A 304 -7.40 6.54 13.92
C THR A 304 -6.11 5.86 14.39
N GLY A 305 -5.22 6.65 14.99
CA GLY A 305 -3.99 6.12 15.59
C GLY A 305 -4.25 5.13 16.74
N ASP A 306 -5.35 5.29 17.48
CA ASP A 306 -5.72 4.34 18.53
C ASP A 306 -6.17 2.99 17.97
N GLU A 307 -6.93 2.98 16.89
CA GLU A 307 -7.27 1.75 16.16
C GLU A 307 -6.01 1.08 15.59
N PHE A 308 -5.11 1.88 15.02
CA PHE A 308 -3.84 1.40 14.50
C PHE A 308 -3.00 0.69 15.57
N VAL A 309 -2.86 1.29 16.77
CA VAL A 309 -2.16 0.66 17.90
C VAL A 309 -2.83 -0.64 18.32
N LYS A 310 -4.17 -0.68 18.42
CA LYS A 310 -4.91 -1.91 18.75
C LYS A 310 -4.65 -3.02 17.72
N MET A 311 -4.49 -2.69 16.44
CA MET A 311 -4.19 -3.68 15.40
C MET A 311 -2.75 -4.20 15.50
N ILE A 312 -1.80 -3.37 15.96
CA ILE A 312 -0.44 -3.82 16.30
C ILE A 312 -0.47 -4.78 17.48
N GLU A 313 -1.19 -4.44 18.55
CA GLU A 313 -1.33 -5.27 19.74
C GLU A 313 -1.98 -6.62 19.44
N ALA A 314 -2.96 -6.62 18.56
CA ALA A 314 -3.63 -7.84 18.11
C ALA A 314 -2.78 -8.68 17.12
N GLY A 315 -1.59 -8.20 16.73
CA GLY A 315 -0.69 -8.90 15.82
C GLY A 315 -1.12 -8.87 14.35
N HIS A 316 -2.03 -7.96 13.98
CA HIS A 316 -2.45 -7.77 12.58
C HIS A 316 -1.44 -6.96 11.77
N PHE A 317 -0.72 -6.05 12.42
CA PHE A 317 0.48 -5.43 11.87
C PHE A 317 1.70 -6.00 12.58
N SER A 318 2.81 -6.13 11.88
CA SER A 318 4.04 -6.54 12.55
C SER A 318 4.60 -5.43 13.41
N SER A 319 5.55 -5.85 14.24
CA SER A 319 6.31 -4.96 15.09
C SER A 319 6.81 -3.73 14.31
N LEU A 320 6.55 -2.57 14.86
CA LEU A 320 7.16 -1.31 14.49
C LEU A 320 8.68 -1.42 14.56
N SER A 321 9.34 -1.71 13.47
CA SER A 321 10.77 -1.45 13.39
C SER A 321 10.94 0.02 13.00
N ILE A 322 11.01 0.89 13.98
CA ILE A 322 11.53 2.23 13.74
C ILE A 322 13.01 2.06 13.48
N SER A 323 13.35 2.17 12.24
CA SER A 323 14.75 2.29 11.90
C SER A 323 15.17 3.73 12.13
N LEU A 324 15.77 4.00 13.26
CA LEU A 324 16.69 5.12 13.41
C LEU A 324 17.94 4.76 12.61
N VAL A 325 17.84 4.70 11.29
CA VAL A 325 18.92 4.20 10.43
C VAL A 325 19.52 5.31 9.67
N PRO A 326 20.84 5.35 9.61
CA PRO A 326 21.49 5.64 8.35
C PRO A 326 21.29 4.42 7.44
N SER A 327 20.56 4.54 6.34
CA SER A 327 20.57 3.47 5.35
C SER A 327 21.96 3.37 4.73
N SER A 328 22.38 2.18 4.28
CA SER A 328 23.66 2.03 3.57
C SER A 328 23.73 2.86 2.29
N ALA A 329 22.59 3.24 1.71
CA ALA A 329 22.49 4.12 0.55
C ALA A 329 22.47 5.62 0.92
N ARG A 330 22.13 5.96 2.18
CA ARG A 330 22.01 7.33 2.67
C ARG A 330 22.41 7.39 4.15
N PRO A 331 23.71 7.34 4.46
CA PRO A 331 24.23 7.11 5.82
C PRO A 331 23.92 8.24 6.81
N SER A 332 23.35 9.36 6.36
CA SER A 332 22.97 10.51 7.19
C SER A 332 21.46 10.66 7.40
N GLU A 333 20.62 9.79 6.85
CA GLU A 333 19.17 9.92 6.92
C GLU A 333 18.58 9.09 8.05
N VAL A 334 17.64 9.70 8.79
CA VAL A 334 16.79 9.03 9.77
C VAL A 334 15.37 9.05 9.23
N TYR A 335 14.74 7.91 9.11
CA TYR A 335 13.32 7.82 8.84
C TYR A 335 12.65 6.75 9.69
N ALA A 336 11.43 7.04 10.12
CA ALA A 336 10.57 6.08 10.76
C ALA A 336 9.91 5.21 9.68
N GLN A 337 9.99 3.89 9.83
CA GLN A 337 9.41 2.95 8.89
C GLN A 337 8.52 1.96 9.61
N LEU A 338 7.28 1.86 9.17
CA LEU A 338 6.36 0.81 9.54
C LEU A 338 6.37 -0.26 8.47
N SER A 339 6.62 -1.49 8.86
CA SER A 339 6.41 -2.65 8.00
C SER A 339 5.13 -3.35 8.39
N LEU A 340 4.21 -3.52 7.44
CA LEU A 340 3.18 -4.53 7.57
C LEU A 340 3.88 -5.88 7.45
N THR A 341 3.92 -6.68 8.49
CA THR A 341 4.49 -8.03 8.39
C THR A 341 3.40 -9.07 8.44
N LYS A 342 3.81 -10.25 8.04
CA LYS A 342 3.03 -11.48 8.07
C LYS A 342 2.32 -11.59 9.41
N ALA A 343 1.00 -11.58 9.43
CA ALA A 343 0.26 -12.01 10.57
C ALA A 343 0.80 -13.41 10.94
N LYS A 344 1.30 -13.58 12.16
CA LYS A 344 1.65 -14.92 12.64
C LYS A 344 0.38 -15.76 12.51
N ALA A 345 0.51 -16.88 11.79
CA ALA A 345 -0.56 -17.86 11.63
C ALA A 345 -0.98 -18.42 12.98
#